data_c4e0aa36e4b962fb9573ad1f360f56cd
#
_entry.id   c4e0aa36e4b962fb9573ad1f360f56cd
#
_cell.length_a   1.000
_cell.length_b   1.000
_cell.length_c   1.000
_cell.angle_alpha   90.00
_cell.angle_beta   90.00
_cell.angle_gamma   90.00
#
_symmetry.space_group_name_H-M   'P 1'
#
loop_
_entity.id
_entity.type
_entity.pdbx_description
1 polymer ?
#
loop_
_entity_poly.entity_id
_entity_poly.type
_entity_poly.pdbx_seq_one_letter_code
_entity_poly.pdbx_strand_id
1 'polypeptide(L)'
;MSAKSVESVENAGIITGRSRLSTRAAFAVVAIVGIAAMAKPGQALTIIPNFETSFTGFSPSNTTYYEADVNNAINAIEGDIANPVTVKINFVGQSTGLGASGTHRSALSYSNYVSDLKNNPSASIYQQIADATLPPVDPVPGNSSGKVSLAEPLLRAVENITSIPTGADATIYLNLSIVNLDRTVIQNPKHYDLQAVTAHEIDEVLGIGGDGSDLSTNATSNKTGSIGPLDLFRYSAPGVRSYNPALGVSSYFSINGGSTNLVNFNSNGSKGSDFGDWAPTNNQMRPQVQDAYGDPGIAGPNIGRNELIALNVAGWNLTQTGLSEIAVPVPRTWGLLAMIGAMGMLCLRRKSWPRIN
;
A
#
# COMPACT_ATOMS: atom_id res chain seq x y z
N MET A 1 48.17 -11.73 -55.60
CA MET A 1 48.93 -13.00 -55.73
C MET A 1 48.23 -13.98 -54.83
N SER A 2 47.56 -14.79 -55.43
CA SER A 2 47.58 -16.27 -55.58
C SER A 2 46.81 -16.92 -54.45
N ALA A 3 45.65 -17.40 -54.63
CA ALA A 3 45.02 -18.41 -55.48
C ALA A 3 45.19 -19.84 -54.94
N LYS A 4 44.02 -20.52 -54.93
CA LYS A 4 43.78 -21.98 -55.12
C LYS A 4 43.77 -22.82 -53.82
N SER A 5 42.93 -23.82 -53.67
CA SER A 5 41.90 -24.53 -54.48
C SER A 5 41.33 -25.62 -53.56
N VAL A 6 39.98 -25.81 -53.55
CA VAL A 6 39.24 -26.89 -54.21
C VAL A 6 39.63 -28.33 -53.86
N GLU A 7 38.70 -29.09 -53.34
CA GLU A 7 38.15 -30.40 -53.72
C GLU A 7 37.42 -31.03 -52.53
N SER A 8 36.15 -31.21 -52.52
CA SER A 8 35.21 -32.19 -53.08
C SER A 8 35.52 -33.64 -52.72
N VAL A 9 34.52 -34.34 -52.19
CA VAL A 9 33.92 -35.59 -52.62
C VAL A 9 33.07 -36.19 -51.52
N GLU A 10 31.76 -36.18 -51.67
CA GLU A 10 30.81 -37.30 -51.87
C GLU A 10 30.77 -38.41 -50.79
N ASN A 11 29.69 -38.70 -50.23
CA ASN A 11 28.57 -39.58 -50.54
C ASN A 11 27.95 -40.29 -49.29
N ALA A 12 26.63 -40.18 -49.27
CA ALA A 12 25.64 -41.20 -49.02
C ALA A 12 25.52 -41.81 -47.60
N GLY A 13 24.33 -41.63 -47.06
CA GLY A 13 23.76 -42.43 -45.96
C GLY A 13 22.38 -41.97 -45.56
N ILE A 14 21.38 -42.31 -46.37
CA ILE A 14 19.93 -42.15 -46.03
C ILE A 14 19.63 -43.14 -44.89
N ILE A 15 19.21 -42.66 -43.71
CA ILE A 15 18.40 -43.43 -42.75
C ILE A 15 17.25 -42.57 -42.29
N THR A 16 16.07 -42.92 -42.81
CA THR A 16 14.76 -42.43 -42.36
C THR A 16 14.45 -42.92 -40.95
N GLY A 17 14.44 -42.01 -40.00
CA GLY A 17 13.93 -42.27 -38.66
C GLY A 17 12.96 -41.15 -38.26
N ARG A 18 11.68 -41.31 -38.55
CA ARG A 18 10.63 -40.46 -38.02
C ARG A 18 10.46 -40.75 -36.52
N SER A 19 11.07 -39.95 -35.66
CA SER A 19 10.66 -39.88 -34.26
C SER A 19 9.76 -38.67 -34.07
N ARG A 20 8.49 -38.93 -33.89
CA ARG A 20 7.50 -37.92 -33.47
C ARG A 20 7.80 -37.61 -31.99
N LEU A 21 8.51 -36.52 -31.71
CA LEU A 21 8.51 -35.91 -30.39
C LEU A 21 7.16 -35.21 -30.19
N SER A 22 6.27 -35.86 -29.45
CA SER A 22 5.11 -35.21 -28.90
C SER A 22 5.54 -34.34 -27.69
N THR A 23 5.71 -33.07 -27.91
CA THR A 23 5.87 -32.08 -26.86
C THR A 23 4.55 -31.97 -26.11
N ARG A 24 4.37 -32.76 -25.05
CA ARG A 24 3.30 -32.52 -24.06
C ARG A 24 3.75 -31.36 -23.19
N ALA A 25 3.30 -30.16 -23.50
CA ALA A 25 3.35 -29.03 -22.58
C ALA A 25 2.42 -29.35 -21.40
N ALA A 26 2.98 -29.77 -20.30
CA ALA A 26 2.26 -29.89 -19.04
C ALA A 26 2.04 -28.48 -18.47
N PHE A 27 0.85 -27.92 -18.70
CA PHE A 27 0.39 -26.77 -17.93
C PHE A 27 0.09 -27.23 -16.51
N ALA A 28 0.97 -26.95 -15.58
CA ALA A 28 0.68 -27.07 -14.16
C ALA A 28 -0.26 -25.91 -13.78
N VAL A 29 -1.55 -26.17 -13.72
CA VAL A 29 -2.51 -25.27 -13.09
C VAL A 29 -2.32 -25.44 -11.59
N VAL A 30 -1.59 -24.53 -10.97
CA VAL A 30 -1.53 -24.39 -9.51
C VAL A 30 -2.87 -23.82 -9.08
N ALA A 31 -3.79 -24.66 -8.66
CA ALA A 31 -4.97 -24.23 -7.94
C ALA A 31 -4.51 -23.78 -6.55
N ILE A 32 -4.33 -22.48 -6.36
CA ILE A 32 -4.15 -21.89 -5.04
C ILE A 32 -5.50 -22.00 -4.32
N VAL A 33 -5.69 -23.09 -3.58
CA VAL A 33 -6.70 -23.14 -2.54
C VAL A 33 -6.17 -22.27 -1.41
N GLY A 34 -6.62 -21.03 -1.37
CA GLY A 34 -6.39 -20.17 -0.24
C GLY A 34 -7.02 -20.80 1.00
N ILE A 35 -6.21 -21.41 1.84
CA ILE A 35 -6.62 -21.70 3.22
C ILE A 35 -6.68 -20.31 3.88
N ALA A 36 -7.89 -19.74 3.95
CA ALA A 36 -8.14 -18.61 4.80
C ALA A 36 -7.81 -19.06 6.22
N ALA A 37 -6.63 -18.66 6.72
CA ALA A 37 -6.36 -18.71 8.14
C ALA A 37 -7.44 -17.82 8.77
N MET A 38 -8.43 -18.43 9.42
CA MET A 38 -9.43 -17.69 10.17
C MET A 38 -8.69 -16.92 11.26
N ALA A 39 -8.54 -15.62 11.08
CA ALA A 39 -8.12 -14.72 12.14
C ALA A 39 -9.07 -14.97 13.32
N LYS A 40 -8.50 -15.19 14.50
CA LYS A 40 -9.29 -15.31 15.72
C LYS A 40 -10.09 -14.02 15.88
N PRO A 41 -11.41 -14.08 16.15
CA PRO A 41 -12.17 -12.89 16.47
C PRO A 41 -11.66 -12.37 17.83
N GLY A 42 -10.94 -11.29 17.82
CA GLY A 42 -10.45 -10.65 19.03
C GLY A 42 -9.19 -9.85 18.76
N GLN A 43 -9.39 -8.57 18.60
CA GLN A 43 -8.45 -7.47 18.48
C GLN A 43 -8.10 -7.10 17.02
N ALA A 44 -8.76 -6.09 16.54
CA ALA A 44 -8.41 -5.29 15.38
C ALA A 44 -7.70 -4.01 15.88
N LEU A 45 -7.21 -3.20 14.95
CA LEU A 45 -6.77 -1.83 15.25
C LEU A 45 -7.81 -1.13 16.11
N THR A 46 -7.35 -0.39 17.12
CA THR A 46 -8.19 0.46 17.97
C THR A 46 -7.58 1.85 18.03
N ILE A 47 -8.27 2.85 17.53
CA ILE A 47 -7.85 4.26 17.57
C ILE A 47 -8.65 4.97 18.67
N ILE A 48 -7.95 5.49 19.67
CA ILE A 48 -8.55 6.24 20.78
C ILE A 48 -8.37 7.73 20.50
N PRO A 49 -9.43 8.44 20.06
CA PRO A 49 -9.36 9.87 19.88
C PRO A 49 -9.40 10.61 21.22
N ASN A 50 -8.58 11.65 21.35
CA ASN A 50 -8.66 12.65 22.40
C ASN A 50 -8.91 14.02 21.75
N PHE A 51 -10.12 14.55 21.96
CA PHE A 51 -10.51 15.85 21.40
C PHE A 51 -10.04 16.96 22.35
N GLU A 52 -9.03 17.72 21.94
CA GLU A 52 -8.49 18.83 22.72
C GLU A 52 -9.49 20.00 22.82
N THR A 53 -9.30 20.87 23.80
CA THR A 53 -10.20 22.01 24.04
C THR A 53 -10.28 22.97 22.83
N SER A 54 -9.23 23.10 22.05
CA SER A 54 -9.23 23.87 20.79
C SER A 54 -10.13 23.23 19.72
N PHE A 55 -10.31 21.92 19.73
CA PHE A 55 -11.21 21.23 18.84
C PHE A 55 -12.67 21.38 19.29
N THR A 56 -12.96 21.00 20.55
CA THR A 56 -14.33 21.04 21.10
C THR A 56 -14.86 22.47 21.29
N GLY A 57 -13.98 23.43 21.56
CA GLY A 57 -14.31 24.83 21.72
C GLY A 57 -14.26 25.67 20.43
N PHE A 58 -13.85 25.10 19.31
CA PHE A 58 -13.74 25.83 18.04
C PHE A 58 -15.08 26.39 17.56
N SER A 59 -16.11 25.55 17.56
CA SER A 59 -17.50 25.94 17.33
C SER A 59 -18.40 25.03 18.16
N PRO A 60 -18.75 25.40 19.39
CA PRO A 60 -19.46 24.51 20.31
C PRO A 60 -20.77 23.95 19.76
N SER A 61 -21.47 24.69 18.90
CA SER A 61 -22.69 24.21 18.23
C SER A 61 -22.43 23.12 17.19
N ASN A 62 -21.23 23.02 16.66
CA ASN A 62 -20.85 22.10 15.59
C ASN A 62 -19.97 20.94 16.08
N THR A 63 -19.57 20.93 17.36
CA THR A 63 -18.66 19.93 17.93
C THR A 63 -19.11 18.51 17.63
N THR A 64 -20.40 18.20 17.83
CA THR A 64 -20.93 16.86 17.57
C THR A 64 -20.77 16.42 16.12
N TYR A 65 -20.86 17.33 15.16
CA TYR A 65 -20.63 17.03 13.74
C TYR A 65 -19.17 16.76 13.47
N TYR A 66 -18.27 17.60 14.02
CA TYR A 66 -16.82 17.39 13.88
C TYR A 66 -16.36 16.06 14.48
N GLU A 67 -16.82 15.72 15.68
CA GLU A 67 -16.52 14.45 16.34
C GLU A 67 -17.10 13.27 15.56
N ALA A 68 -18.30 13.40 14.97
CA ALA A 68 -18.88 12.36 14.15
C ALA A 68 -18.06 12.06 12.89
N ASP A 69 -17.59 13.10 12.18
CA ASP A 69 -16.75 12.92 10.99
C ASP A 69 -15.40 12.28 11.32
N VAL A 70 -14.77 12.71 12.41
CA VAL A 70 -13.54 12.08 12.90
C VAL A 70 -13.76 10.61 13.24
N ASN A 71 -14.82 10.30 14.00
CA ASN A 71 -15.13 8.92 14.37
C ASN A 71 -15.52 8.06 13.16
N ASN A 72 -16.17 8.62 12.14
CA ASN A 72 -16.48 7.91 10.90
C ASN A 72 -15.20 7.54 10.12
N ALA A 73 -14.20 8.45 10.07
CA ALA A 73 -12.90 8.15 9.49
C ALA A 73 -12.17 7.04 10.26
N ILE A 74 -12.18 7.13 11.59
CA ILE A 74 -11.60 6.10 12.48
C ILE A 74 -12.25 4.74 12.23
N ASN A 75 -13.58 4.66 12.28
CA ASN A 75 -14.32 3.42 12.10
C ASN A 75 -14.04 2.75 10.74
N ALA A 76 -13.91 3.54 9.68
CA ALA A 76 -13.59 3.03 8.35
C ALA A 76 -12.21 2.34 8.35
N ILE A 77 -11.19 3.00 8.91
CA ILE A 77 -9.82 2.46 8.95
C ILE A 77 -9.71 1.26 9.89
N GLU A 78 -10.35 1.30 11.06
CA GLU A 78 -10.39 0.16 11.99
C GLU A 78 -11.04 -1.08 11.38
N GLY A 79 -12.05 -0.88 10.51
CA GLY A 79 -12.72 -1.96 9.80
C GLY A 79 -11.80 -2.74 8.85
N ASP A 80 -10.72 -2.12 8.38
CA ASP A 80 -9.84 -2.66 7.35
C ASP A 80 -8.54 -3.25 7.89
N ILE A 81 -8.12 -2.94 9.12
CA ILE A 81 -6.85 -3.35 9.71
C ILE A 81 -7.05 -4.38 10.82
N ALA A 82 -6.32 -5.50 10.73
CA ALA A 82 -6.45 -6.66 11.62
C ALA A 82 -5.43 -6.71 12.75
N ASN A 83 -4.39 -5.86 12.76
CA ASN A 83 -3.38 -5.87 13.83
C ASN A 83 -3.98 -5.40 15.15
N PRO A 84 -3.72 -6.11 16.29
CA PRO A 84 -4.22 -5.74 17.60
C PRO A 84 -3.39 -4.60 18.23
N VAL A 85 -3.34 -3.48 17.55
CA VAL A 85 -2.57 -2.29 17.96
C VAL A 85 -3.53 -1.22 18.45
N THR A 86 -3.23 -0.61 19.59
CA THR A 86 -3.95 0.57 20.08
C THR A 86 -3.17 1.82 19.72
N VAL A 87 -3.82 2.77 19.07
CA VAL A 87 -3.27 4.07 18.65
C VAL A 87 -4.00 5.18 19.40
N LYS A 88 -3.28 6.10 20.02
CA LYS A 88 -3.85 7.27 20.69
C LYS A 88 -3.54 8.53 19.91
N ILE A 89 -4.57 9.27 19.52
CA ILE A 89 -4.44 10.46 18.69
C ILE A 89 -5.10 11.65 19.37
N ASN A 90 -4.34 12.74 19.53
CA ASN A 90 -4.91 14.02 19.94
C ASN A 90 -5.43 14.76 18.70
N PHE A 91 -6.66 15.22 18.74
CA PHE A 91 -7.27 16.06 17.69
C PHE A 91 -7.36 17.51 18.14
N VAL A 92 -6.74 18.40 17.37
CA VAL A 92 -6.61 19.83 17.63
C VAL A 92 -7.35 20.60 16.54
N GLY A 93 -8.24 21.50 16.93
CA GLY A 93 -8.90 22.41 15.99
C GLY A 93 -8.03 23.64 15.71
N GLN A 94 -7.92 24.03 14.44
CA GLN A 94 -7.18 25.21 14.01
C GLN A 94 -7.91 25.96 12.88
N SER A 95 -7.36 27.09 12.44
CA SER A 95 -7.92 27.94 11.38
C SER A 95 -6.94 28.20 10.21
N THR A 96 -5.85 27.43 10.13
CA THR A 96 -4.81 27.56 9.09
C THR A 96 -4.51 26.20 8.47
N GLY A 97 -4.00 26.17 7.23
CA GLY A 97 -3.78 24.92 6.49
C GLY A 97 -5.09 24.23 6.13
N LEU A 98 -5.04 22.94 5.89
CA LEU A 98 -6.21 22.05 5.73
C LEU A 98 -6.21 21.00 6.84
N GLY A 99 -5.26 20.09 6.83
CA GLY A 99 -4.92 19.14 7.86
C GLY A 99 -3.41 19.15 8.09
N ALA A 100 -2.96 18.52 9.15
CA ALA A 100 -1.55 18.20 9.40
C ALA A 100 -1.47 17.11 10.48
N SER A 101 -0.53 16.18 10.36
CA SER A 101 -0.22 15.21 11.40
C SER A 101 1.19 15.40 11.97
N GLY A 102 1.35 15.13 13.25
CA GLY A 102 2.65 15.05 13.90
C GLY A 102 2.74 13.73 14.65
N THR A 103 3.52 12.78 14.14
CA THR A 103 3.57 11.39 14.62
C THR A 103 4.92 11.08 15.25
N HIS A 104 4.91 10.43 16.42
CA HIS A 104 6.13 9.89 17.02
C HIS A 104 6.68 8.76 16.16
N ARG A 105 8.00 8.75 15.95
CA ARG A 105 8.67 7.81 15.06
C ARG A 105 9.88 7.18 15.73
N SER A 106 10.15 5.94 15.39
CA SER A 106 11.34 5.21 15.77
C SER A 106 12.04 4.62 14.55
N ALA A 107 13.35 4.46 14.66
CA ALA A 107 14.18 3.95 13.58
C ALA A 107 14.52 2.48 13.78
N LEU A 108 14.10 1.63 12.86
CA LEU A 108 14.46 0.21 12.79
C LEU A 108 15.55 -0.01 11.74
N SER A 109 16.50 -0.94 11.96
CA SER A 109 17.45 -1.27 10.91
C SER A 109 16.72 -1.83 9.67
N TYR A 110 17.19 -1.51 8.48
CA TYR A 110 16.61 -2.04 7.24
C TYR A 110 16.50 -3.57 7.25
N SER A 111 17.56 -4.23 7.73
CA SER A 111 17.61 -5.71 7.81
C SER A 111 16.52 -6.27 8.73
N ASN A 112 16.30 -5.66 9.90
CA ASN A 112 15.27 -6.10 10.83
C ASN A 112 13.88 -5.85 10.24
N TYR A 113 13.63 -4.64 9.72
CA TYR A 113 12.35 -4.30 9.10
C TYR A 113 11.98 -5.29 7.98
N VAL A 114 12.91 -5.55 7.04
CA VAL A 114 12.68 -6.52 5.96
C VAL A 114 12.50 -7.96 6.48
N SER A 115 13.24 -8.32 7.53
CA SER A 115 13.07 -9.62 8.18
C SER A 115 11.67 -9.77 8.78
N ASP A 116 11.20 -8.76 9.48
CA ASP A 116 9.89 -8.78 10.14
C ASP A 116 8.75 -8.85 9.13
N LEU A 117 8.85 -8.06 8.03
CA LEU A 117 7.88 -8.14 6.92
C LEU A 117 7.82 -9.55 6.32
N LYS A 118 8.97 -10.13 5.97
CA LYS A 118 9.07 -11.45 5.34
C LYS A 118 8.67 -12.61 6.25
N ASN A 119 8.80 -12.44 7.56
CA ASN A 119 8.40 -13.44 8.56
C ASN A 119 6.98 -13.24 9.08
N ASN A 120 6.23 -12.27 8.56
CA ASN A 120 4.84 -12.03 8.96
C ASN A 120 3.94 -13.22 8.53
N PRO A 121 3.41 -14.03 9.47
CA PRO A 121 2.60 -15.20 9.13
C PRO A 121 1.23 -14.82 8.55
N SER A 122 0.82 -13.58 8.69
CA SER A 122 -0.47 -13.05 8.21
C SER A 122 -0.31 -12.22 6.93
N ALA A 123 0.89 -12.22 6.31
CA ALA A 123 1.17 -11.46 5.10
C ALA A 123 0.20 -11.84 3.97
N SER A 124 -0.48 -10.84 3.42
CA SER A 124 -1.31 -11.00 2.23
C SER A 124 -0.48 -11.35 1.00
N ILE A 125 -1.13 -11.78 -0.08
CA ILE A 125 -0.43 -12.00 -1.36
C ILE A 125 0.19 -10.69 -1.89
N TYR A 126 -0.41 -9.53 -1.65
CA TYR A 126 0.13 -8.23 -2.04
C TYR A 126 1.41 -7.91 -1.28
N GLN A 127 1.43 -8.15 0.04
CA GLN A 127 2.62 -7.99 0.86
C GLN A 127 3.71 -8.96 0.42
N GLN A 128 3.41 -10.23 0.22
CA GLN A 128 4.38 -11.23 -0.24
C GLN A 128 5.03 -10.87 -1.59
N ILE A 129 4.24 -10.34 -2.53
CA ILE A 129 4.75 -9.83 -3.82
C ILE A 129 5.71 -8.66 -3.58
N ALA A 130 5.33 -7.71 -2.72
CA ALA A 130 6.14 -6.55 -2.39
C ALA A 130 7.46 -6.96 -1.70
N ASP A 131 7.40 -7.83 -0.70
CA ASP A 131 8.53 -8.32 0.07
C ASP A 131 9.55 -9.07 -0.81
N ALA A 132 9.08 -9.77 -1.84
CA ALA A 132 9.93 -10.44 -2.81
C ALA A 132 10.78 -9.46 -3.66
N THR A 133 10.37 -8.18 -3.73
CA THR A 133 11.13 -7.13 -4.45
C THR A 133 12.18 -6.45 -3.59
N LEU A 134 12.13 -6.62 -2.25
CA LEU A 134 13.03 -5.94 -1.33
C LEU A 134 14.46 -6.53 -1.42
N PRO A 135 15.47 -5.70 -1.69
CA PRO A 135 16.87 -6.15 -1.75
C PRO A 135 17.35 -6.71 -0.41
N PRO A 136 18.39 -7.56 -0.41
CA PRO A 136 18.96 -8.10 0.83
C PRO A 136 19.71 -7.04 1.66
N VAL A 137 20.09 -5.92 1.05
CA VAL A 137 20.75 -4.78 1.69
C VAL A 137 19.99 -3.50 1.37
N ASP A 138 20.12 -2.50 2.24
CA ASP A 138 19.48 -1.20 2.05
C ASP A 138 19.79 -0.62 0.66
N PRO A 139 18.77 -0.41 -0.18
CA PRO A 139 18.98 0.03 -1.55
C PRO A 139 19.12 1.55 -1.69
N VAL A 140 18.97 2.32 -0.62
CA VAL A 140 18.94 3.80 -0.70
C VAL A 140 20.36 4.35 -0.74
N PRO A 141 20.79 4.98 -1.85
CA PRO A 141 22.09 5.57 -1.95
C PRO A 141 22.33 6.62 -0.85
N GLY A 142 23.42 6.45 -0.11
CA GLY A 142 23.80 7.39 0.93
C GLY A 142 22.99 7.29 2.22
N ASN A 143 22.11 6.33 2.39
CA ASN A 143 21.51 6.02 3.70
C ASN A 143 22.56 5.38 4.62
N SER A 144 23.49 6.19 5.12
CA SER A 144 24.58 5.73 5.99
C SER A 144 24.06 5.20 7.33
N SER A 145 22.82 5.52 7.71
CA SER A 145 22.19 5.00 8.91
C SER A 145 21.75 3.55 8.76
N GLY A 146 21.46 3.11 7.53
CA GLY A 146 20.90 1.80 7.25
C GLY A 146 19.56 1.56 7.98
N LYS A 147 18.79 2.62 8.23
CA LYS A 147 17.58 2.60 9.05
C LYS A 147 16.37 3.04 8.24
N VAL A 148 15.21 2.48 8.63
CA VAL A 148 13.87 2.90 8.17
C VAL A 148 13.18 3.58 9.34
N SER A 149 12.63 4.76 9.12
CA SER A 149 11.86 5.53 10.10
C SER A 149 10.41 5.06 10.06
N LEU A 150 9.94 4.46 11.14
CA LEU A 150 8.60 3.95 11.26
C LEU A 150 7.79 4.83 12.22
N ALA A 151 6.55 5.13 11.87
CA ALA A 151 5.59 5.64 12.84
C ALA A 151 5.46 4.63 14.00
N GLU A 152 5.35 5.10 15.24
CA GLU A 152 5.24 4.21 16.41
C GLU A 152 4.10 3.18 16.30
N PRO A 153 2.89 3.53 15.78
CA PRO A 153 1.86 2.54 15.52
C PRO A 153 2.29 1.44 14.53
N LEU A 154 2.97 1.82 13.43
CA LEU A 154 3.46 0.87 12.44
C LEU A 154 4.58 -0.03 13.02
N LEU A 155 5.48 0.53 13.80
CA LEU A 155 6.51 -0.25 14.48
C LEU A 155 5.88 -1.33 15.36
N ARG A 156 4.86 -0.98 16.14
CA ARG A 156 4.12 -1.95 16.95
C ARG A 156 3.42 -3.02 16.11
N ALA A 157 2.88 -2.65 14.96
CA ALA A 157 2.25 -3.62 14.06
C ALA A 157 3.26 -4.61 13.48
N VAL A 158 4.43 -4.12 13.05
CA VAL A 158 5.51 -4.92 12.46
C VAL A 158 6.15 -5.85 13.50
N GLU A 159 6.40 -5.36 14.71
CA GLU A 159 7.00 -6.13 15.80
C GLU A 159 5.98 -6.91 16.65
N ASN A 160 4.68 -6.87 16.30
CA ASN A 160 3.59 -7.51 17.03
C ASN A 160 3.50 -7.08 18.51
N ILE A 161 3.73 -5.80 18.79
CA ILE A 161 3.64 -5.21 20.12
C ILE A 161 2.20 -4.76 20.38
N THR A 162 1.55 -5.36 21.37
CA THR A 162 0.14 -5.10 21.72
C THR A 162 -0.04 -4.21 22.93
N SER A 163 1.04 -3.72 23.54
CA SER A 163 0.96 -2.83 24.69
C SER A 163 0.33 -1.49 24.30
N ILE A 164 -0.56 -1.00 25.16
CA ILE A 164 -1.19 0.31 24.99
C ILE A 164 -0.17 1.40 25.33
N PRO A 165 0.04 2.40 24.46
CA PRO A 165 0.98 3.49 24.70
C PRO A 165 0.52 4.32 25.93
N THR A 166 1.47 4.83 26.69
CA THR A 166 1.19 5.67 27.88
C THR A 166 0.76 7.08 27.48
N GLY A 167 1.32 7.63 26.39
CA GLY A 167 0.98 8.94 25.81
C GLY A 167 0.25 8.82 24.48
N ALA A 168 0.01 9.95 23.81
CA ALA A 168 -0.47 9.98 22.45
C ALA A 168 0.64 9.54 21.48
N ASP A 169 0.28 8.80 20.44
CA ASP A 169 1.18 8.43 19.34
C ASP A 169 1.38 9.58 18.37
N ALA A 170 0.33 10.41 18.23
CA ALA A 170 0.30 11.50 17.29
C ALA A 170 -0.64 12.62 17.74
N THR A 171 -0.46 13.79 17.11
CA THR A 171 -1.42 14.89 17.14
C THR A 171 -1.83 15.22 15.71
N ILE A 172 -3.13 15.27 15.45
CA ILE A 172 -3.72 15.69 14.18
C ILE A 172 -4.33 17.09 14.36
N TYR A 173 -3.97 17.99 13.48
CA TYR A 173 -4.47 19.35 13.42
C TYR A 173 -5.44 19.49 12.25
N LEU A 174 -6.67 19.95 12.50
CA LEU A 174 -7.72 20.06 11.50
C LEU A 174 -8.24 21.51 11.42
N ASN A 175 -8.27 22.06 10.22
CA ASN A 175 -8.82 23.39 10.00
C ASN A 175 -10.34 23.36 9.93
N LEU A 176 -10.97 23.54 11.08
CA LEU A 176 -12.41 23.49 11.24
C LEU A 176 -13.16 24.70 10.65
N SER A 177 -12.44 25.75 10.18
CA SER A 177 -13.06 26.94 9.58
C SER A 177 -13.45 26.76 8.11
N ILE A 178 -12.92 25.74 7.43
CA ILE A 178 -13.10 25.51 5.99
C ILE A 178 -13.65 24.13 5.67
N VAL A 179 -14.36 23.50 6.61
CA VAL A 179 -14.95 22.17 6.40
C VAL A 179 -16.47 22.26 6.28
N ASN A 180 -17.04 21.35 5.49
CA ASN A 180 -18.47 21.10 5.45
C ASN A 180 -18.86 20.18 6.62
N LEU A 181 -20.02 20.44 7.24
CA LEU A 181 -20.49 19.70 8.42
C LEU A 181 -21.21 18.38 8.07
N ASP A 182 -21.51 18.17 6.82
CA ASP A 182 -22.21 16.99 6.34
C ASP A 182 -21.69 16.67 4.94
N ARG A 183 -21.01 15.55 4.80
CA ARG A 183 -20.45 15.12 3.52
C ARG A 183 -21.51 14.76 2.47
N THR A 184 -22.74 14.51 2.88
CA THR A 184 -23.85 14.20 1.95
C THR A 184 -24.50 15.45 1.39
N VAL A 185 -24.30 16.61 2.05
CA VAL A 185 -24.84 17.90 1.65
C VAL A 185 -23.73 18.94 1.67
N ILE A 186 -23.31 19.38 0.51
CA ILE A 186 -22.24 20.40 0.39
C ILE A 186 -22.84 21.78 0.71
N GLN A 187 -22.58 22.26 1.94
CA GLN A 187 -23.06 23.57 2.39
C GLN A 187 -22.28 24.71 1.73
N ASN A 188 -20.96 24.51 1.53
CA ASN A 188 -20.09 25.49 0.90
C ASN A 188 -19.17 24.80 -0.12
N PRO A 189 -19.24 25.15 -1.42
CA PRO A 189 -18.42 24.55 -2.46
C PRO A 189 -16.92 24.90 -2.38
N LYS A 190 -16.52 25.76 -1.43
CA LYS A 190 -15.12 26.09 -1.16
C LYS A 190 -14.59 25.38 0.09
N HIS A 191 -15.43 24.63 0.79
CA HIS A 191 -15.05 23.87 1.97
C HIS A 191 -14.79 22.42 1.63
N TYR A 192 -14.05 21.76 2.49
CA TYR A 192 -13.56 20.39 2.34
C TYR A 192 -14.41 19.41 3.16
N ASP A 193 -14.33 18.14 2.82
CA ASP A 193 -14.92 17.04 3.58
C ASP A 193 -14.01 16.71 4.77
N LEU A 194 -14.47 16.97 5.99
CA LEU A 194 -13.69 16.76 7.20
C LEU A 194 -13.33 15.29 7.42
N GLN A 195 -14.24 14.35 7.11
CA GLN A 195 -13.98 12.92 7.24
C GLN A 195 -12.83 12.48 6.32
N ALA A 196 -12.78 12.99 5.07
CA ALA A 196 -11.69 12.66 4.14
C ALA A 196 -10.36 13.24 4.57
N VAL A 197 -10.33 14.51 5.03
CA VAL A 197 -9.12 15.13 5.58
C VAL A 197 -8.63 14.36 6.80
N THR A 198 -9.55 13.95 7.69
CA THR A 198 -9.19 13.16 8.88
C THR A 198 -8.61 11.81 8.50
N ALA A 199 -9.18 11.11 7.50
CA ALA A 199 -8.66 9.83 7.04
C ALA A 199 -7.24 9.95 6.45
N HIS A 200 -6.97 11.03 5.70
CA HIS A 200 -5.63 11.35 5.19
C HIS A 200 -4.61 11.45 6.33
N GLU A 201 -4.91 12.27 7.34
CA GLU A 201 -4.00 12.47 8.48
C GLU A 201 -3.83 11.18 9.33
N ILE A 202 -4.87 10.34 9.43
CA ILE A 202 -4.74 9.04 10.11
C ILE A 202 -3.83 8.10 9.33
N ASP A 203 -3.90 8.07 8.00
CA ASP A 203 -3.00 7.27 7.17
C ASP A 203 -1.53 7.63 7.42
N GLU A 204 -1.23 8.93 7.60
CA GLU A 204 0.11 9.40 7.97
C GLU A 204 0.52 8.93 9.38
N VAL A 205 -0.40 8.97 10.34
CA VAL A 205 -0.17 8.42 11.68
C VAL A 205 0.10 6.92 11.63
N LEU A 206 -0.54 6.21 10.71
CA LEU A 206 -0.32 4.78 10.49
C LEU A 206 0.94 4.48 9.66
N GLY A 207 1.62 5.50 9.13
CA GLY A 207 2.96 5.41 8.56
C GLY A 207 3.04 5.38 7.04
N ILE A 208 2.00 5.83 6.33
CA ILE A 208 2.04 6.06 4.89
C ILE A 208 1.76 7.53 4.57
N GLY A 209 2.19 8.01 3.43
CA GLY A 209 2.03 9.43 3.08
C GLY A 209 2.94 10.35 3.89
N GLY A 210 2.60 11.64 3.86
CA GLY A 210 3.25 12.68 4.64
C GLY A 210 4.72 12.94 4.33
N ASP A 211 5.36 13.64 5.24
CA ASP A 211 6.80 13.94 5.19
C ASP A 211 7.66 12.94 5.98
N GLY A 212 7.11 11.78 6.33
CA GLY A 212 7.76 10.74 7.12
C GLY A 212 9.03 10.14 6.50
N SER A 213 9.45 10.66 5.36
CA SER A 213 10.64 10.30 4.61
C SER A 213 11.61 11.47 4.54
N ASP A 214 12.88 11.22 4.81
CA ASP A 214 13.94 12.22 4.62
C ASP A 214 14.30 12.45 3.14
N LEU A 215 13.66 11.79 2.20
CA LEU A 215 13.88 12.02 0.77
C LEU A 215 13.57 13.47 0.38
N SER A 216 12.52 14.06 0.96
CA SER A 216 12.14 15.45 0.68
C SER A 216 13.14 16.48 1.22
N THR A 217 13.81 16.18 2.34
CA THR A 217 14.77 17.08 2.99
C THR A 217 16.18 16.93 2.47
N ASN A 218 16.53 15.79 1.89
CA ASN A 218 17.88 15.48 1.40
C ASN A 218 18.25 16.19 0.10
N ALA A 219 17.28 16.70 -0.66
CA ALA A 219 17.55 17.48 -1.89
C ALA A 219 18.45 18.70 -1.67
N THR A 220 18.45 19.24 -0.45
CA THR A 220 19.18 20.49 -0.13
C THR A 220 20.34 20.29 0.84
N SER A 221 20.44 19.14 1.53
CA SER A 221 21.36 19.02 2.68
C SER A 221 22.41 17.94 2.60
N ASN A 222 22.40 17.03 1.62
CA ASN A 222 23.24 15.82 1.58
C ASN A 222 23.21 15.01 2.91
N LYS A 223 22.20 15.20 3.74
CA LYS A 223 22.04 14.47 4.98
C LYS A 223 21.24 13.21 4.66
N THR A 224 21.87 12.11 4.85
CA THR A 224 21.29 10.77 4.81
C THR A 224 20.49 10.55 6.09
N GLY A 225 19.26 10.95 6.07
CA GLY A 225 18.30 10.60 7.11
C GLY A 225 17.75 9.19 6.91
N SER A 226 16.94 8.74 7.84
CA SER A 226 16.18 7.52 7.69
C SER A 226 15.08 7.71 6.64
N ILE A 227 14.88 6.69 5.82
CA ILE A 227 13.79 6.64 4.83
C ILE A 227 12.49 6.17 5.46
N GLY A 228 11.36 6.50 4.85
CA GLY A 228 10.06 5.94 5.19
C GLY A 228 9.82 4.57 4.53
N PRO A 229 8.83 3.79 5.01
CA PRO A 229 8.50 2.48 4.45
C PRO A 229 8.21 2.50 2.96
N LEU A 230 7.42 3.47 2.48
CA LEU A 230 6.99 3.54 1.09
C LEU A 230 8.11 3.97 0.13
N ASP A 231 9.21 4.56 0.61
CA ASP A 231 10.37 4.86 -0.24
C ASP A 231 10.99 3.59 -0.82
N LEU A 232 10.82 2.46 -0.14
CA LEU A 232 11.28 1.15 -0.62
C LEU A 232 10.47 0.64 -1.82
N PHE A 233 9.31 1.21 -2.07
CA PHE A 233 8.38 0.83 -3.14
C PHE A 233 8.17 1.96 -4.17
N ARG A 234 9.07 2.94 -4.17
CA ARG A 234 9.07 4.08 -5.10
C ARG A 234 9.90 3.73 -6.33
N TYR A 235 9.32 3.85 -7.52
CA TYR A 235 9.96 3.50 -8.80
C TYR A 235 9.82 4.63 -9.82
N SER A 236 10.82 4.73 -10.74
CA SER A 236 10.76 5.60 -11.92
C SER A 236 10.54 4.81 -13.21
N ALA A 237 10.86 3.52 -13.22
CA ALA A 237 10.65 2.59 -14.33
C ALA A 237 10.66 1.14 -13.80
N PRO A 238 10.19 0.14 -14.57
CA PRO A 238 10.31 -1.27 -14.20
C PRO A 238 11.76 -1.64 -13.83
N GLY A 239 11.92 -2.19 -12.63
CA GLY A 239 13.23 -2.54 -12.05
C GLY A 239 14.07 -1.36 -11.55
N VAL A 240 13.64 -0.11 -11.72
CA VAL A 240 14.41 1.08 -11.36
C VAL A 240 13.74 1.82 -10.20
N ARG A 241 14.28 1.68 -8.99
CA ARG A 241 13.82 2.44 -7.82
C ARG A 241 14.20 3.91 -7.95
N SER A 242 13.37 4.78 -7.38
CA SER A 242 13.60 6.22 -7.40
C SER A 242 13.77 6.75 -5.98
N TYR A 243 14.93 7.30 -5.68
CA TYR A 243 15.25 7.97 -4.42
C TYR A 243 15.61 9.44 -4.63
N ASN A 244 15.22 9.99 -5.77
CA ASN A 244 15.50 11.38 -6.09
C ASN A 244 14.30 12.26 -5.67
N PRO A 245 14.46 13.11 -4.64
CA PRO A 245 13.41 14.00 -4.17
C PRO A 245 13.32 15.32 -4.96
N ALA A 246 14.11 15.49 -6.01
CA ALA A 246 14.10 16.74 -6.76
C ALA A 246 12.71 17.03 -7.35
N LEU A 247 12.31 18.31 -7.26
CA LEU A 247 11.02 18.76 -7.80
C LEU A 247 10.88 18.40 -9.27
N GLY A 248 9.71 17.87 -9.64
CA GLY A 248 9.39 17.45 -11.00
C GLY A 248 9.95 16.10 -11.41
N VAL A 249 10.69 15.38 -10.55
CA VAL A 249 11.10 14.01 -10.82
C VAL A 249 9.94 13.08 -10.54
N SER A 250 9.37 12.49 -11.59
CA SER A 250 8.24 11.57 -11.46
C SER A 250 8.67 10.24 -10.84
N SER A 251 7.89 9.78 -9.90
CA SER A 251 8.00 8.43 -9.33
C SER A 251 6.61 7.89 -9.03
N TYR A 252 6.50 6.57 -8.91
CA TYR A 252 5.22 5.91 -8.63
C TYR A 252 5.38 4.77 -7.63
N PHE A 253 4.29 4.49 -6.95
CA PHE A 253 4.15 3.37 -6.04
C PHE A 253 3.93 2.07 -6.84
N SER A 254 4.72 1.05 -6.53
CA SER A 254 4.63 -0.27 -7.14
C SER A 254 5.06 -1.36 -6.16
N ILE A 255 4.32 -2.45 -6.13
CA ILE A 255 4.62 -3.61 -5.27
C ILE A 255 5.31 -4.75 -6.02
N ASN A 256 5.42 -4.67 -7.34
CA ASN A 256 5.97 -5.74 -8.19
C ASN A 256 7.21 -5.29 -8.97
N GLY A 257 8.12 -4.60 -8.29
CA GLY A 257 9.39 -4.22 -8.86
C GLY A 257 9.29 -3.11 -9.92
N GLY A 258 8.29 -2.24 -9.84
CA GLY A 258 8.07 -1.16 -10.81
C GLY A 258 7.31 -1.60 -12.07
N SER A 259 6.92 -2.88 -12.18
CA SER A 259 6.23 -3.37 -13.39
C SER A 259 4.82 -2.82 -13.55
N THR A 260 4.18 -2.43 -12.45
CA THR A 260 2.85 -1.80 -12.44
C THR A 260 2.93 -0.49 -11.67
N ASN A 261 2.53 0.60 -12.30
CA ASN A 261 2.26 1.86 -11.63
C ASN A 261 0.87 1.78 -10.99
N LEU A 262 0.81 1.77 -9.66
CA LEU A 262 -0.45 1.80 -8.91
C LEU A 262 -0.95 3.24 -8.75
N VAL A 263 -0.06 4.16 -8.39
CA VAL A 263 -0.33 5.58 -8.24
C VAL A 263 1.00 6.35 -8.28
N ASN A 264 0.98 7.57 -8.80
CA ASN A 264 2.16 8.43 -8.79
C ASN A 264 2.31 9.10 -7.43
N PHE A 265 3.57 9.22 -6.97
CA PHE A 265 3.88 10.06 -5.82
C PHE A 265 3.88 11.55 -6.20
N ASN A 266 3.56 12.39 -5.24
CA ASN A 266 3.67 13.83 -5.41
C ASN A 266 5.14 14.23 -5.69
N SER A 267 5.34 15.02 -6.71
CA SER A 267 6.66 15.55 -7.09
C SER A 267 6.75 17.07 -6.95
N ASN A 268 5.78 17.71 -6.28
CA ASN A 268 5.67 19.15 -6.14
C ASN A 268 5.55 19.59 -4.68
N GLY A 269 6.61 19.46 -3.91
CA GLY A 269 6.67 19.93 -2.52
C GLY A 269 6.69 21.44 -2.32
N SER A 270 6.49 22.25 -3.37
CA SER A 270 6.66 23.71 -3.29
C SER A 270 5.55 24.47 -2.55
N LYS A 271 4.47 23.81 -2.13
CA LYS A 271 3.29 24.43 -1.51
C LYS A 271 2.86 23.82 -0.18
N GLY A 272 3.78 23.18 0.53
CA GLY A 272 3.45 22.49 1.78
C GLY A 272 2.73 21.15 1.56
N SER A 273 2.88 20.56 0.39
CA SER A 273 2.42 19.21 0.08
C SER A 273 3.57 18.22 0.20
N ASP A 274 3.27 17.03 0.68
CA ASP A 274 4.26 16.04 1.06
C ASP A 274 4.67 15.11 -0.10
N PHE A 275 5.93 14.66 -0.09
CA PHE A 275 6.45 13.74 -1.11
C PHE A 275 5.97 12.30 -0.92
N GLY A 276 5.52 11.96 0.27
CA GLY A 276 4.94 10.67 0.58
C GLY A 276 3.53 10.49 0.05
N ASP A 277 2.86 11.60 -0.26
CA ASP A 277 1.49 11.62 -0.76
C ASP A 277 1.40 11.27 -2.24
N TRP A 278 0.17 11.03 -2.70
CA TRP A 278 -0.09 10.80 -4.10
C TRP A 278 -0.13 12.11 -4.89
N ALA A 279 0.33 12.05 -6.12
CA ALA A 279 0.18 13.18 -7.03
C ALA A 279 -1.31 13.42 -7.30
N PRO A 280 -1.81 14.64 -7.11
CA PRO A 280 -3.18 14.97 -7.42
C PRO A 280 -3.41 14.75 -8.91
N THR A 281 -4.39 13.98 -9.23
CA THR A 281 -4.67 13.57 -10.59
C THR A 281 -5.73 14.47 -11.19
N ASN A 282 -5.29 15.45 -11.96
CA ASN A 282 -6.17 16.36 -12.70
C ASN A 282 -7.14 15.65 -13.68
N ASN A 283 -7.06 14.33 -13.81
CA ASN A 283 -7.86 13.54 -14.75
C ASN A 283 -8.28 12.16 -14.20
N GLN A 284 -8.06 11.87 -12.92
CA GLN A 284 -8.59 10.61 -12.38
C GLN A 284 -10.04 10.80 -11.98
N MET A 285 -10.84 9.82 -12.34
CA MET A 285 -12.29 9.82 -12.11
C MET A 285 -12.67 9.80 -10.62
N ARG A 286 -11.71 9.73 -9.70
CA ARG A 286 -11.93 9.76 -8.25
C ARG A 286 -10.66 10.26 -7.54
N PRO A 287 -10.77 11.29 -6.69
CA PRO A 287 -9.70 11.66 -5.77
C PRO A 287 -9.40 10.48 -4.82
N GLN A 288 -8.17 10.39 -4.34
CA GLN A 288 -7.73 9.41 -3.34
C GLN A 288 -7.58 10.10 -1.98
N VAL A 289 -7.72 9.35 -0.90
CA VAL A 289 -7.58 9.92 0.45
C VAL A 289 -6.18 10.53 0.62
N GLN A 290 -5.14 9.84 0.15
CA GLN A 290 -3.76 10.28 0.30
C GLN A 290 -3.28 11.22 -0.83
N ASP A 291 -4.20 11.83 -1.61
CA ASP A 291 -3.82 12.87 -2.56
C ASP A 291 -3.24 14.09 -1.81
N ALA A 292 -2.11 14.62 -2.28
CA ALA A 292 -1.38 15.74 -1.67
C ALA A 292 -2.18 17.06 -1.59
N TYR A 293 -3.35 17.10 -2.21
CA TYR A 293 -4.26 18.25 -2.17
C TYR A 293 -5.71 17.75 -2.06
N GLY A 294 -6.43 18.30 -1.11
CA GLY A 294 -7.86 18.06 -0.99
C GLY A 294 -8.66 18.79 -2.09
N ASP A 295 -9.81 18.23 -2.43
CA ASP A 295 -10.75 18.81 -3.38
C ASP A 295 -11.94 19.46 -2.64
N PRO A 296 -12.10 20.80 -2.69
CA PRO A 296 -13.22 21.48 -2.04
C PRO A 296 -14.53 21.25 -2.81
N GLY A 297 -15.65 21.30 -2.11
CA GLY A 297 -17.00 21.27 -2.69
C GLY A 297 -17.48 19.92 -3.15
N ILE A 298 -16.82 18.84 -2.74
CA ILE A 298 -17.27 17.46 -2.99
C ILE A 298 -17.22 16.66 -1.68
N ALA A 299 -17.99 15.57 -1.62
CA ALA A 299 -17.73 14.52 -0.64
C ALA A 299 -16.41 13.84 -1.02
N GLY A 300 -15.44 13.85 -0.12
CA GLY A 300 -14.15 13.24 -0.34
C GLY A 300 -14.23 11.71 -0.37
N PRO A 301 -13.15 11.05 -0.78
CA PRO A 301 -13.07 9.60 -0.76
C PRO A 301 -13.02 9.07 0.69
N ASN A 302 -13.40 7.81 0.86
CA ASN A 302 -12.94 7.02 1.99
C ASN A 302 -11.56 6.44 1.65
N ILE A 303 -10.90 5.82 2.65
CA ILE A 303 -9.69 5.04 2.41
C ILE A 303 -9.92 4.11 1.23
N GLY A 304 -8.95 4.04 0.32
CA GLY A 304 -9.12 3.35 -0.96
C GLY A 304 -8.13 2.22 -1.16
N ARG A 305 -8.21 1.63 -2.35
CA ARG A 305 -7.38 0.48 -2.71
C ARG A 305 -5.88 0.76 -2.60
N ASN A 306 -5.41 1.93 -3.04
CA ASN A 306 -3.98 2.23 -3.06
C ASN A 306 -3.44 2.49 -1.66
N GLU A 307 -4.21 3.15 -0.81
CA GLU A 307 -3.90 3.38 0.60
C GLU A 307 -3.85 2.05 1.36
N LEU A 308 -4.85 1.17 1.18
CA LEU A 308 -4.87 -0.15 1.82
C LEU A 308 -3.71 -1.04 1.34
N ILE A 309 -3.34 -1.00 0.07
CA ILE A 309 -2.14 -1.71 -0.42
C ILE A 309 -0.88 -1.10 0.21
N ALA A 310 -0.78 0.23 0.30
CA ALA A 310 0.36 0.91 0.91
C ALA A 310 0.51 0.57 2.39
N LEU A 311 -0.56 0.62 3.17
CA LEU A 311 -0.60 0.17 4.57
C LEU A 311 -0.17 -1.29 4.68
N ASN A 312 -0.71 -2.16 3.82
CA ASN A 312 -0.41 -3.58 3.86
C ASN A 312 1.07 -3.88 3.58
N VAL A 313 1.68 -3.27 2.56
CA VAL A 313 3.10 -3.52 2.26
C VAL A 313 4.05 -2.81 3.23
N ALA A 314 3.57 -1.79 3.93
CA ALA A 314 4.31 -1.18 5.04
C ALA A 314 4.34 -2.08 6.30
N GLY A 315 3.42 -3.05 6.43
CA GLY A 315 3.42 -4.03 7.52
C GLY A 315 2.11 -4.19 8.28
N TRP A 316 1.04 -3.47 7.89
CA TRP A 316 -0.28 -3.69 8.44
C TRP A 316 -0.95 -4.91 7.83
N ASN A 317 -1.52 -5.77 8.66
CA ASN A 317 -2.37 -6.87 8.20
C ASN A 317 -3.79 -6.37 7.96
N LEU A 318 -4.38 -6.73 6.82
CA LEU A 318 -5.75 -6.34 6.50
C LEU A 318 -6.75 -7.37 7.01
N THR A 319 -7.93 -6.88 7.39
CA THR A 319 -9.11 -7.72 7.64
C THR A 319 -9.60 -8.35 6.32
N GLN A 320 -10.59 -9.25 6.41
CA GLN A 320 -11.24 -9.77 5.21
C GLN A 320 -11.94 -8.66 4.41
N THR A 321 -12.46 -7.62 5.08
CA THR A 321 -13.04 -6.44 4.44
C THR A 321 -11.97 -5.71 3.64
N GLY A 322 -10.88 -5.28 4.27
CA GLY A 322 -9.78 -4.59 3.60
C GLY A 322 -9.17 -5.41 2.45
N LEU A 323 -9.02 -6.74 2.63
CA LEU A 323 -8.56 -7.62 1.55
C LEU A 323 -9.52 -7.66 0.36
N SER A 324 -10.83 -7.59 0.59
CA SER A 324 -11.82 -7.57 -0.48
C SER A 324 -11.82 -6.26 -1.27
N GLU A 325 -11.48 -5.15 -0.63
CA GLU A 325 -11.37 -3.84 -1.28
C GLU A 325 -10.15 -3.71 -2.19
N ILE A 326 -9.04 -4.35 -1.82
CA ILE A 326 -7.85 -4.36 -2.67
C ILE A 326 -7.90 -5.43 -3.77
N ALA A 327 -8.81 -6.41 -3.68
CA ALA A 327 -8.91 -7.47 -4.67
C ALA A 327 -9.30 -6.91 -6.04
N VAL A 328 -8.55 -7.31 -7.08
CA VAL A 328 -8.96 -7.03 -8.46
C VAL A 328 -10.19 -7.90 -8.76
N PRO A 329 -11.31 -7.33 -9.23
CA PRO A 329 -12.46 -8.12 -9.62
C PRO A 329 -12.06 -9.18 -10.65
N VAL A 330 -12.11 -10.45 -10.27
CA VAL A 330 -11.87 -11.53 -11.22
C VAL A 330 -13.07 -11.57 -12.17
N PRO A 331 -12.87 -11.41 -13.50
CA PRO A 331 -13.97 -11.52 -14.44
C PRO A 331 -14.75 -12.82 -14.19
N ARG A 332 -16.07 -12.75 -14.10
CA ARG A 332 -16.93 -13.92 -13.81
C ARG A 332 -16.67 -15.10 -14.76
N THR A 333 -16.15 -14.84 -15.95
CA THR A 333 -15.72 -15.84 -16.93
C THR A 333 -14.60 -16.77 -16.44
N TRP A 334 -13.71 -16.32 -15.57
CA TRP A 334 -12.62 -17.14 -15.02
C TRP A 334 -13.10 -18.13 -13.97
N GLY A 335 -14.09 -17.74 -13.16
CA GLY A 335 -14.75 -18.65 -12.22
C GLY A 335 -15.45 -19.82 -12.93
N LEU A 336 -16.07 -19.53 -14.09
CA LEU A 336 -16.71 -20.57 -14.91
C LEU A 336 -15.69 -21.55 -15.51
N LEU A 337 -14.55 -21.04 -15.98
CA LEU A 337 -13.46 -21.87 -16.51
C LEU A 337 -12.81 -22.76 -15.43
N ALA A 338 -12.66 -22.26 -14.22
CA ALA A 338 -12.15 -23.05 -13.09
C ALA A 338 -13.13 -24.17 -12.70
N MET A 339 -14.45 -23.92 -12.70
CA MET A 339 -15.46 -24.93 -12.43
C MET A 339 -15.55 -26.00 -13.55
N ILE A 340 -15.45 -25.60 -14.82
CA ILE A 340 -15.43 -26.52 -15.96
C ILE A 340 -14.18 -27.41 -15.89
N GLY A 341 -13.02 -26.86 -15.54
CA GLY A 341 -11.77 -27.59 -15.34
C GLY A 341 -11.87 -28.62 -14.20
N ALA A 342 -12.48 -28.25 -13.06
CA ALA A 342 -12.68 -29.15 -11.93
C ALA A 342 -13.67 -30.28 -12.24
N MET A 343 -14.78 -30.00 -12.94
CA MET A 343 -15.73 -31.02 -13.40
C MET A 343 -15.11 -31.96 -14.44
N GLY A 344 -14.27 -31.42 -15.34
CA GLY A 344 -13.55 -32.24 -16.33
C GLY A 344 -12.59 -33.23 -15.67
N MET A 345 -11.89 -32.86 -14.61
CA MET A 345 -11.00 -33.78 -13.86
C MET A 345 -11.78 -34.84 -13.08
N LEU A 346 -12.94 -34.50 -12.52
CA LEU A 346 -13.80 -35.46 -11.85
C LEU A 346 -14.40 -36.53 -12.82
N CYS A 347 -14.75 -36.11 -14.03
CA CYS A 347 -15.23 -37.03 -15.07
C CYS A 347 -14.14 -37.96 -15.61
N LEU A 348 -12.90 -37.52 -15.69
CA LEU A 348 -11.76 -38.33 -16.11
C LEU A 348 -11.35 -39.39 -15.07
N ARG A 349 -11.52 -39.11 -13.79
CA ARG A 349 -11.25 -40.09 -12.71
C ARG A 349 -12.26 -41.23 -12.64
N ARG A 350 -13.50 -41.08 -13.16
CA ARG A 350 -14.52 -42.11 -13.13
C ARG A 350 -14.35 -43.23 -14.21
N LYS A 351 -13.45 -43.05 -15.18
CA LYS A 351 -13.24 -44.00 -16.29
C LYS A 351 -12.17 -45.06 -16.05
N SER A 352 -11.57 -45.15 -14.87
CA SER A 352 -10.45 -46.07 -14.59
C SER A 352 -10.76 -47.17 -13.55
N TRP A 353 -11.98 -47.67 -13.50
CA TRP A 353 -12.24 -48.91 -12.73
C TRP A 353 -12.10 -50.12 -13.63
N PRO A 354 -11.19 -51.05 -13.36
CA PRO A 354 -11.10 -52.31 -14.12
C PRO A 354 -12.32 -53.17 -13.79
N ARG A 355 -12.94 -53.75 -14.84
CA ARG A 355 -13.90 -54.81 -14.66
C ARG A 355 -13.16 -56.05 -14.19
N ILE A 356 -13.51 -56.54 -13.02
CA ILE A 356 -13.09 -57.84 -12.52
C ILE A 356 -14.01 -58.85 -13.19
N ASN A 357 -13.43 -59.79 -13.96
CA ASN A 357 -14.08 -61.01 -14.43
C ASN A 357 -14.07 -62.05 -13.32
#